data_141e25b5e3680dc5c0669100cb8be143
#
_entry.id   141e25b5e3680dc5c0669100cb8be143
#
_cell.length_a   1.000
_cell.length_b   1.000
_cell.length_c   1.000
_cell.angle_alpha   90.00
_cell.angle_beta   90.00
_cell.angle_gamma   90.00
#
_symmetry.space_group_name_H-M   'P 1'
#
loop_
_entity.id
_entity.type
_entity.pdbx_description
1 polymer ?
#
loop_
_entity_poly.entity_id
_entity_poly.type
_entity_poly.pdbx_seq_one_letter_code
_entity_poly.pdbx_strand_id
1 'polypeptide(L)'
;MKNKSTLAKLLSEEDINVVHKQMETAYFDSKKRELGLPIWKDEDMTKDIYDLMVCHEIGHALWTPLDMLEKAALRKINHSFVNIIEDARIERFVKNKYAGSVGVFVRGYTELVAKDFFGTKGKDINSFNLIDRINLYYKGSKDMVFADDEKVFVERTGNTETFEEVCELAEEIHAFMKEQKEKREQEKIDDTD
;
A
#
# COMPACT_ATOMS: atom_id res chain seq x y z
N MET A 1 17.32 -6.60 18.91
CA MET A 1 16.93 -7.40 17.74
C MET A 1 16.07 -8.64 18.05
N LYS A 2 16.36 -9.45 19.10
CA LYS A 2 15.54 -10.68 19.41
C LYS A 2 14.03 -10.44 19.60
N ASN A 3 13.63 -9.30 20.18
CA ASN A 3 12.20 -9.01 20.45
C ASN A 3 11.40 -8.68 19.17
N LYS A 4 12.03 -8.15 18.12
CA LYS A 4 11.37 -7.77 16.88
C LYS A 4 11.02 -8.98 16.01
N SER A 5 11.91 -9.97 15.94
CA SER A 5 11.62 -11.27 15.30
C SER A 5 10.48 -12.02 16.00
N THR A 6 10.38 -11.89 17.32
CA THR A 6 9.30 -12.48 18.11
C THR A 6 7.94 -11.86 17.78
N LEU A 7 7.88 -10.54 17.63
CA LEU A 7 6.63 -9.84 17.23
C LEU A 7 6.12 -10.35 15.88
N ALA A 8 6.99 -10.46 14.87
CA ALA A 8 6.60 -10.99 13.56
C ALA A 8 6.02 -12.42 13.67
N LYS A 9 6.67 -13.30 14.41
CA LYS A 9 6.20 -14.68 14.61
C LYS A 9 4.86 -14.75 15.35
N LEU A 10 4.70 -13.96 16.40
CA LEU A 10 3.46 -13.91 17.19
C LEU A 10 2.27 -13.40 16.38
N LEU A 11 2.50 -12.36 15.57
CA LEU A 11 1.42 -11.74 14.77
C LEU A 11 1.02 -12.60 13.58
N SER A 12 1.97 -13.29 12.93
CA SER A 12 1.68 -14.09 11.74
C SER A 12 0.95 -15.40 12.01
N GLU A 13 0.98 -15.90 13.25
CA GLU A 13 0.48 -17.24 13.61
C GLU A 13 1.14 -18.38 12.79
N GLU A 14 2.23 -18.06 12.10
CA GLU A 14 2.96 -19.00 11.24
C GLU A 14 4.48 -18.87 11.51
N ASP A 15 5.23 -19.89 11.12
CA ASP A 15 6.69 -19.82 11.22
C ASP A 15 7.26 -18.98 10.08
N ILE A 16 7.63 -17.73 10.37
CA ILE A 16 8.21 -16.78 9.44
C ILE A 16 9.70 -16.61 9.77
N ASN A 17 10.52 -16.76 8.73
CA ASN A 17 11.94 -16.44 8.84
C ASN A 17 12.15 -14.92 8.66
N VAL A 18 12.64 -14.25 9.70
CA VAL A 18 12.90 -12.81 9.66
C VAL A 18 14.37 -12.56 9.33
N VAL A 19 14.63 -11.88 8.22
CA VAL A 19 15.97 -11.49 7.78
C VAL A 19 16.10 -9.98 7.67
N HIS A 20 17.32 -9.46 7.88
CA HIS A 20 17.63 -8.05 7.71
C HIS A 20 18.62 -7.89 6.55
N LYS A 21 18.30 -7.01 5.61
CA LYS A 21 19.10 -6.79 4.38
C LYS A 21 19.24 -5.30 4.08
N GLN A 22 20.27 -4.94 3.32
CA GLN A 22 20.41 -3.60 2.73
C GLN A 22 19.39 -3.45 1.60
N MET A 23 18.32 -2.69 1.84
CA MET A 23 17.23 -2.43 0.89
C MET A 23 16.46 -1.16 1.27
N GLU A 24 15.62 -0.68 0.38
CA GLU A 24 14.85 0.56 0.58
C GLU A 24 13.60 0.35 1.43
N THR A 25 12.93 -0.80 1.32
CA THR A 25 11.69 -1.11 2.06
C THR A 25 11.64 -2.57 2.46
N ALA A 26 10.66 -2.95 3.29
CA ALA A 26 10.39 -4.32 3.66
C ALA A 26 9.74 -5.11 2.52
N TYR A 27 9.76 -6.43 2.62
CA TYR A 27 9.01 -7.34 1.75
C TYR A 27 8.64 -8.64 2.46
N PHE A 28 7.62 -9.32 1.95
CA PHE A 28 7.33 -10.70 2.31
C PHE A 28 7.45 -11.62 1.09
N ASP A 29 8.37 -12.59 1.16
CA ASP A 29 8.48 -13.67 0.16
C ASP A 29 7.58 -14.82 0.60
N SER A 30 6.44 -14.95 -0.06
CA SER A 30 5.43 -15.95 0.25
C SER A 30 5.89 -17.39 0.02
N LYS A 31 6.78 -17.62 -0.97
CA LYS A 31 7.32 -18.95 -1.27
C LYS A 31 8.32 -19.42 -0.23
N LYS A 32 9.15 -18.52 0.27
CA LYS A 32 10.16 -18.81 1.29
C LYS A 32 9.67 -18.62 2.71
N ARG A 33 8.49 -18.03 2.88
CA ARG A 33 7.98 -17.58 4.18
C ARG A 33 9.00 -16.67 4.89
N GLU A 34 9.62 -15.77 4.11
CA GLU A 34 10.68 -14.85 4.57
C GLU A 34 10.15 -13.42 4.64
N LEU A 35 10.24 -12.84 5.83
CA LEU A 35 10.05 -11.40 6.06
C LEU A 35 11.41 -10.70 5.98
N GLY A 36 11.62 -9.95 4.90
CA GLY A 36 12.79 -9.10 4.73
C GLY A 36 12.57 -7.71 5.31
N LEU A 37 13.43 -7.28 6.22
CA LEU A 37 13.39 -5.96 6.82
C LEU A 37 14.64 -5.17 6.44
N PRO A 38 14.50 -3.87 6.07
CA PRO A 38 15.65 -3.07 5.68
C PRO A 38 16.56 -2.77 6.86
N ILE A 39 17.86 -2.67 6.56
CA ILE A 39 18.86 -2.13 7.47
C ILE A 39 19.07 -0.67 7.09
N TRP A 40 18.36 0.22 7.77
CA TRP A 40 18.59 1.66 7.67
C TRP A 40 19.46 2.14 8.83
N LYS A 41 19.89 3.40 8.77
CA LYS A 41 20.55 4.03 9.92
C LYS A 41 19.58 4.11 11.09
N ASP A 42 20.09 4.05 12.32
CA ASP A 42 19.25 4.07 13.54
C ASP A 42 18.34 5.32 13.62
N GLU A 43 18.80 6.46 13.11
CA GLU A 43 18.03 7.70 13.03
C GLU A 43 16.85 7.65 12.03
N ASP A 44 16.94 6.77 11.02
CA ASP A 44 15.91 6.60 9.99
C ASP A 44 14.95 5.46 10.32
N MET A 45 15.45 4.37 10.93
CA MET A 45 14.67 3.22 11.36
C MET A 45 14.23 3.35 12.81
N THR A 46 13.24 4.19 13.06
CA THR A 46 12.62 4.27 14.39
C THR A 46 11.88 2.99 14.75
N LYS A 47 11.52 2.85 16.02
CA LYS A 47 10.70 1.71 16.46
C LYS A 47 9.34 1.70 15.77
N ASP A 48 8.70 2.85 15.61
CA ASP A 48 7.36 2.94 15.01
C ASP A 48 7.38 2.61 13.50
N ILE A 49 8.40 3.04 12.77
CA ILE A 49 8.61 2.64 11.37
C ILE A 49 8.87 1.13 11.26
N TYR A 50 9.74 0.59 12.12
CA TYR A 50 10.03 -0.84 12.10
C TYR A 50 8.77 -1.68 12.41
N ASP A 51 8.03 -1.33 13.45
CA ASP A 51 6.82 -2.04 13.85
C ASP A 51 5.73 -1.92 12.75
N LEU A 52 5.61 -0.76 12.08
CA LEU A 52 4.76 -0.58 10.91
C LEU A 52 5.12 -1.56 9.79
N MET A 53 6.41 -1.61 9.39
CA MET A 53 6.86 -2.52 8.33
C MET A 53 6.56 -3.99 8.68
N VAL A 54 6.82 -4.39 9.92
CA VAL A 54 6.50 -5.74 10.38
C VAL A 54 4.99 -6.02 10.28
N CYS A 55 4.15 -5.11 10.77
CA CYS A 55 2.69 -5.28 10.71
C CYS A 55 2.16 -5.35 9.27
N HIS A 56 2.70 -4.52 8.38
CA HIS A 56 2.33 -4.50 6.97
C HIS A 56 2.66 -5.84 6.28
N GLU A 57 3.89 -6.31 6.40
CA GLU A 57 4.34 -7.54 5.75
C GLU A 57 3.65 -8.80 6.35
N ILE A 58 3.27 -8.77 7.62
CA ILE A 58 2.43 -9.81 8.21
C ILE A 58 1.05 -9.82 7.56
N GLY A 59 0.50 -8.67 7.21
CA GLY A 59 -0.74 -8.59 6.43
C GLY A 59 -0.64 -9.36 5.12
N HIS A 60 0.43 -9.18 4.37
CA HIS A 60 0.71 -9.97 3.16
C HIS A 60 0.88 -11.47 3.47
N ALA A 61 1.60 -11.80 4.53
CA ALA A 61 1.81 -13.19 4.94
C ALA A 61 0.52 -13.95 5.22
N LEU A 62 -0.49 -13.27 5.79
CA LEU A 62 -1.76 -13.86 6.22
C LEU A 62 -2.84 -13.89 5.13
N TRP A 63 -2.88 -12.86 4.27
CA TRP A 63 -4.05 -12.67 3.40
C TRP A 63 -3.75 -12.48 1.92
N THR A 64 -2.50 -12.18 1.51
CA THR A 64 -2.17 -12.07 0.09
C THR A 64 -1.97 -13.46 -0.51
N PRO A 65 -2.65 -13.79 -1.61
CA PRO A 65 -2.48 -15.08 -2.28
C PRO A 65 -1.04 -15.30 -2.78
N LEU A 66 -0.55 -16.54 -2.69
CA LEU A 66 0.79 -16.91 -3.15
C LEU A 66 1.01 -16.66 -4.66
N ASP A 67 -0.05 -16.71 -5.43
CA ASP A 67 -0.09 -16.54 -6.89
C ASP A 67 -0.53 -15.14 -7.33
N MET A 68 -0.47 -14.15 -6.42
CA MET A 68 -0.88 -12.76 -6.68
C MET A 68 -0.28 -12.20 -7.97
N LEU A 69 1.04 -12.35 -8.15
CA LEU A 69 1.74 -11.85 -9.34
C LEU A 69 1.30 -12.53 -10.62
N GLU A 70 1.07 -13.84 -10.56
CA GLU A 70 0.61 -14.63 -11.71
C GLU A 70 -0.82 -14.23 -12.10
N LYS A 71 -1.70 -14.06 -11.12
CA LYS A 71 -3.08 -13.61 -11.35
C LYS A 71 -3.14 -12.22 -11.97
N ALA A 72 -2.37 -11.27 -11.45
CA ALA A 72 -2.30 -9.92 -12.01
C ALA A 72 -1.73 -9.92 -13.44
N ALA A 73 -0.69 -10.71 -13.70
CA ALA A 73 -0.08 -10.84 -15.03
C ALA A 73 -1.03 -11.48 -16.06
N LEU A 74 -1.76 -12.53 -15.69
CA LEU A 74 -2.75 -13.18 -16.55
C LEU A 74 -3.86 -12.22 -16.97
N ARG A 75 -4.29 -11.34 -16.08
CA ARG A 75 -5.31 -10.30 -16.35
C ARG A 75 -4.73 -9.06 -17.02
N LYS A 76 -3.40 -8.99 -17.21
CA LYS A 76 -2.68 -7.81 -17.76
C LYS A 76 -2.91 -6.53 -16.93
N ILE A 77 -3.12 -6.67 -15.64
CA ILE A 77 -3.31 -5.55 -14.71
C ILE A 77 -1.93 -4.97 -14.35
N ASN A 78 -1.87 -3.64 -14.23
CA ASN A 78 -0.69 -2.99 -13.70
C ASN A 78 -0.46 -3.41 -12.24
N HIS A 79 0.67 -4.06 -11.98
CA HIS A 79 1.03 -4.59 -10.67
C HIS A 79 0.99 -3.52 -9.55
N SER A 80 1.38 -2.27 -9.85
CA SER A 80 1.36 -1.20 -8.84
C SER A 80 -0.06 -0.85 -8.37
N PHE A 81 -1.07 -0.94 -9.27
CA PHE A 81 -2.47 -0.73 -8.89
C PHE A 81 -2.96 -1.82 -7.94
N VAL A 82 -2.69 -3.08 -8.30
CA VAL A 82 -3.03 -4.23 -7.46
C VAL A 82 -2.37 -4.10 -6.08
N ASN A 83 -1.09 -3.76 -6.05
CA ASN A 83 -0.34 -3.63 -4.78
C ASN A 83 -0.95 -2.56 -3.88
N ILE A 84 -1.28 -1.37 -4.41
CA ILE A 84 -1.85 -0.28 -3.62
C ILE A 84 -3.20 -0.67 -3.00
N ILE A 85 -4.07 -1.33 -3.77
CA ILE A 85 -5.39 -1.73 -3.28
C ILE A 85 -5.27 -2.89 -2.30
N GLU A 86 -4.38 -3.85 -2.58
CA GLU A 86 -4.08 -4.96 -1.68
C GLU A 86 -3.51 -4.47 -0.34
N ASP A 87 -2.59 -3.50 -0.36
CA ASP A 87 -2.05 -2.87 0.84
C ASP A 87 -3.18 -2.31 1.73
N ALA A 88 -4.12 -1.58 1.15
CA ALA A 88 -5.25 -1.04 1.90
C ALA A 88 -6.10 -2.15 2.53
N ARG A 89 -6.35 -3.25 1.79
CA ARG A 89 -7.11 -4.42 2.24
C ARG A 89 -6.41 -5.13 3.39
N ILE A 90 -5.15 -5.52 3.21
CA ILE A 90 -4.42 -6.30 4.22
C ILE A 90 -4.16 -5.49 5.49
N GLU A 91 -3.87 -4.20 5.37
CA GLU A 91 -3.70 -3.33 6.54
C GLU A 91 -4.99 -3.18 7.35
N ARG A 92 -6.16 -3.09 6.68
CA ARG A 92 -7.46 -3.11 7.34
C ARG A 92 -7.66 -4.41 8.11
N PHE A 93 -7.31 -5.55 7.53
CA PHE A 93 -7.41 -6.86 8.19
C PHE A 93 -6.48 -6.96 9.39
N VAL A 94 -5.24 -6.48 9.28
CA VAL A 94 -4.30 -6.41 10.42
C VAL A 94 -4.90 -5.56 11.55
N LYS A 95 -5.41 -4.37 11.24
CA LYS A 95 -6.02 -3.45 12.22
C LYS A 95 -7.24 -4.06 12.90
N ASN A 96 -8.06 -4.82 12.15
CA ASN A 96 -9.23 -5.50 12.69
C ASN A 96 -8.87 -6.70 13.57
N LYS A 97 -7.89 -7.51 13.13
CA LYS A 97 -7.44 -8.70 13.88
C LYS A 97 -6.64 -8.32 15.13
N TYR A 98 -5.80 -7.29 15.02
CA TYR A 98 -4.89 -6.85 16.08
C TYR A 98 -5.12 -5.38 16.42
N ALA A 99 -6.10 -5.10 17.27
CA ALA A 99 -6.50 -3.73 17.61
C ALA A 99 -5.34 -2.84 18.08
N GLY A 100 -4.32 -3.41 18.73
CA GLY A 100 -3.10 -2.69 19.14
C GLY A 100 -2.25 -2.20 17.95
N SER A 101 -2.42 -2.75 16.75
CA SER A 101 -1.68 -2.34 15.55
C SER A 101 -2.15 -1.00 14.98
N VAL A 102 -3.38 -0.56 15.27
CA VAL A 102 -3.91 0.72 14.76
C VAL A 102 -2.96 1.89 15.07
N GLY A 103 -2.52 1.98 16.34
CA GLY A 103 -1.57 3.00 16.75
C GLY A 103 -0.20 2.89 16.07
N VAL A 104 0.24 1.66 15.76
CA VAL A 104 1.50 1.39 15.02
C VAL A 104 1.40 1.98 13.61
N PHE A 105 0.32 1.70 12.87
CA PHE A 105 0.11 2.26 11.53
C PHE A 105 0.05 3.78 11.56
N VAL A 106 -0.68 4.38 12.50
CA VAL A 106 -0.79 5.85 12.59
C VAL A 106 0.57 6.49 12.83
N ARG A 107 1.31 6.05 13.85
CA ARG A 107 2.61 6.65 14.19
C ARG A 107 3.66 6.38 13.11
N GLY A 108 3.75 5.14 12.62
CA GLY A 108 4.73 4.78 11.60
C GLY A 108 4.54 5.54 10.30
N TYR A 109 3.30 5.69 9.80
CA TYR A 109 3.04 6.51 8.62
C TYR A 109 3.27 7.99 8.86
N THR A 110 2.94 8.52 10.04
CA THR A 110 3.25 9.91 10.39
C THR A 110 4.75 10.18 10.29
N GLU A 111 5.59 9.26 10.78
CA GLU A 111 7.04 9.40 10.68
C GLU A 111 7.56 9.24 9.24
N LEU A 112 7.03 8.30 8.47
CA LEU A 112 7.41 8.12 7.05
C LEU A 112 7.08 9.36 6.22
N VAL A 113 5.91 9.96 6.43
CA VAL A 113 5.54 11.23 5.79
C VAL A 113 6.49 12.36 6.20
N ALA A 114 6.80 12.48 7.49
CA ALA A 114 7.74 13.50 7.99
C ALA A 114 9.15 13.36 7.41
N LYS A 115 9.58 12.13 7.11
CA LYS A 115 10.86 11.80 6.46
C LYS A 115 10.83 11.87 4.93
N ASP A 116 9.70 12.30 4.36
CA ASP A 116 9.48 12.36 2.90
C ASP A 116 9.68 11.01 2.18
N PHE A 117 9.38 9.90 2.84
CA PHE A 117 9.49 8.56 2.28
C PHE A 117 8.69 8.40 0.97
N PHE A 118 7.55 9.07 0.86
CA PHE A 118 6.70 9.04 -0.34
C PHE A 118 7.08 10.10 -1.39
N GLY A 119 8.13 10.89 -1.17
CA GLY A 119 8.59 11.91 -2.12
C GLY A 119 7.55 13.00 -2.40
N THR A 120 6.77 13.39 -1.39
CA THR A 120 5.66 14.37 -1.52
C THR A 120 6.03 15.77 -1.10
N LYS A 121 7.20 15.97 -0.47
CA LYS A 121 7.63 17.26 0.04
C LYS A 121 7.72 18.32 -1.06
N GLY A 122 7.02 19.42 -0.85
CA GLY A 122 6.98 20.55 -1.80
C GLY A 122 6.12 20.31 -3.04
N LYS A 123 5.37 19.21 -3.11
CA LYS A 123 4.45 18.91 -4.21
C LYS A 123 3.01 19.14 -3.78
N ASP A 124 2.18 19.57 -4.73
CA ASP A 124 0.73 19.52 -4.55
C ASP A 124 0.24 18.08 -4.73
N ILE A 125 0.00 17.40 -3.61
CA ILE A 125 -0.45 16.01 -3.60
C ILE A 125 -1.81 15.79 -4.27
N ASN A 126 -2.65 16.85 -4.35
CA ASN A 126 -3.94 16.78 -5.04
C ASN A 126 -3.79 16.80 -6.58
N SER A 127 -2.61 17.18 -7.08
CA SER A 127 -2.29 17.08 -8.53
C SER A 127 -1.86 15.68 -8.96
N PHE A 128 -1.64 14.75 -8.03
CA PHE A 128 -1.25 13.37 -8.34
C PHE A 128 -2.42 12.64 -9.01
N ASN A 129 -2.10 11.58 -9.75
CA ASN A 129 -3.12 10.73 -10.34
C ASN A 129 -3.96 10.02 -9.27
N LEU A 130 -5.11 9.47 -9.66
CA LEU A 130 -6.08 8.90 -8.73
C LEU A 130 -5.48 7.78 -7.85
N ILE A 131 -4.77 6.82 -8.46
CA ILE A 131 -4.24 5.68 -7.69
C ILE A 131 -3.17 6.10 -6.68
N ASP A 132 -2.32 7.08 -7.01
CA ASP A 132 -1.32 7.62 -6.08
C ASP A 132 -1.98 8.39 -4.93
N ARG A 133 -3.06 9.16 -5.21
CA ARG A 133 -3.85 9.82 -4.17
C ARG A 133 -4.55 8.81 -3.25
N ILE A 134 -5.09 7.73 -3.79
CA ILE A 134 -5.66 6.62 -3.01
C ILE A 134 -4.59 6.02 -2.10
N ASN A 135 -3.39 5.73 -2.63
CA ASN A 135 -2.29 5.20 -1.85
C ASN A 135 -1.95 6.10 -0.65
N LEU A 136 -1.72 7.39 -0.91
CA LEU A 136 -1.38 8.35 0.13
C LEU A 136 -2.51 8.52 1.16
N TYR A 137 -3.78 8.50 0.73
CA TYR A 137 -4.94 8.58 1.61
C TYR A 137 -4.99 7.42 2.61
N TYR A 138 -4.76 6.19 2.16
CA TYR A 138 -4.74 5.02 3.05
C TYR A 138 -3.49 4.95 3.91
N LYS A 139 -2.40 5.57 3.49
CA LYS A 139 -1.16 5.71 4.27
C LYS A 139 -1.11 6.96 5.16
N GLY A 140 -2.26 7.59 5.42
CA GLY A 140 -2.43 8.61 6.47
C GLY A 140 -2.61 10.05 6.00
N SER A 141 -2.45 10.38 4.71
CA SER A 141 -2.67 11.73 4.16
C SER A 141 -4.16 11.98 3.93
N LYS A 142 -4.90 12.31 5.00
CA LYS A 142 -6.37 12.44 4.96
C LYS A 142 -6.90 13.72 4.32
N ASP A 143 -6.03 14.70 4.05
CA ASP A 143 -6.39 15.98 3.42
C ASP A 143 -6.51 15.90 1.89
N MET A 144 -6.58 14.69 1.34
CA MET A 144 -6.78 14.44 -0.08
C MET A 144 -8.15 14.86 -0.57
N VAL A 145 -8.19 15.56 -1.69
CA VAL A 145 -9.42 15.92 -2.38
C VAL A 145 -9.69 14.93 -3.51
N PHE A 146 -10.90 14.41 -3.55
CA PHE A 146 -11.38 13.52 -4.61
C PHE A 146 -12.63 14.12 -5.27
N ALA A 147 -12.69 14.06 -6.59
CA ALA A 147 -13.89 14.41 -7.35
C ALA A 147 -15.04 13.43 -7.02
N ASP A 148 -16.27 13.81 -7.31
CA ASP A 148 -17.44 12.99 -6.93
C ASP A 148 -17.43 11.62 -7.61
N ASP A 149 -16.97 11.54 -8.86
CA ASP A 149 -16.79 10.30 -9.62
C ASP A 149 -15.58 9.47 -9.18
N GLU A 150 -14.63 10.05 -8.45
CA GLU A 150 -13.48 9.34 -7.86
C GLU A 150 -13.79 8.74 -6.49
N LYS A 151 -14.72 9.30 -5.73
CA LYS A 151 -15.03 8.89 -4.35
C LYS A 151 -15.43 7.42 -4.23
N VAL A 152 -16.15 6.91 -5.23
CA VAL A 152 -16.54 5.49 -5.27
C VAL A 152 -15.34 4.55 -5.26
N PHE A 153 -14.25 4.89 -5.95
CA PHE A 153 -13.02 4.09 -5.96
C PHE A 153 -12.30 4.14 -4.61
N VAL A 154 -12.28 5.31 -3.97
CA VAL A 154 -11.71 5.46 -2.62
C VAL A 154 -12.47 4.59 -1.62
N GLU A 155 -13.80 4.67 -1.61
CA GLU A 155 -14.64 3.89 -0.72
C GLU A 155 -14.49 2.38 -0.96
N ARG A 156 -14.55 1.94 -2.22
CA ARG A 156 -14.38 0.53 -2.58
C ARG A 156 -13.01 0.01 -2.19
N THR A 157 -11.93 0.79 -2.34
CA THR A 157 -10.58 0.41 -1.88
C THR A 157 -10.57 0.07 -0.39
N GLY A 158 -11.27 0.86 0.43
CA GLY A 158 -11.38 0.61 1.88
C GLY A 158 -12.24 -0.59 2.25
N ASN A 159 -13.06 -1.10 1.32
CA ASN A 159 -14.06 -2.13 1.58
C ASN A 159 -13.80 -3.46 0.84
N THR A 160 -12.71 -3.59 0.06
CA THR A 160 -12.36 -4.85 -0.60
C THR A 160 -12.18 -5.98 0.42
N GLU A 161 -12.82 -7.11 0.19
CA GLU A 161 -12.74 -8.29 1.06
C GLU A 161 -11.87 -9.40 0.45
N THR A 162 -11.94 -9.57 -0.87
CA THR A 162 -11.25 -10.63 -1.58
C THR A 162 -10.16 -10.07 -2.51
N PHE A 163 -9.17 -10.91 -2.83
CA PHE A 163 -8.14 -10.54 -3.81
C PHE A 163 -8.72 -10.39 -5.23
N GLU A 164 -9.81 -11.09 -5.54
CA GLU A 164 -10.53 -10.92 -6.81
C GLU A 164 -11.09 -9.50 -6.94
N GLU A 165 -11.75 -9.00 -5.89
CA GLU A 165 -12.23 -7.60 -5.84
C GLU A 165 -11.09 -6.58 -5.97
N VAL A 166 -9.90 -6.88 -5.42
CA VAL A 166 -8.69 -6.06 -5.61
C VAL A 166 -8.32 -5.97 -7.09
N CYS A 167 -8.31 -7.11 -7.79
CA CYS A 167 -8.00 -7.16 -9.22
C CYS A 167 -9.04 -6.40 -10.06
N GLU A 168 -10.32 -6.64 -9.82
CA GLU A 168 -11.43 -5.97 -10.51
C GLU A 168 -11.36 -4.44 -10.32
N LEU A 169 -11.17 -3.99 -9.09
CA LEU A 169 -11.05 -2.58 -8.77
C LEU A 169 -9.81 -1.94 -9.42
N ALA A 170 -8.68 -2.65 -9.47
CA ALA A 170 -7.47 -2.19 -10.14
C ALA A 170 -7.68 -1.99 -11.65
N GLU A 171 -8.40 -2.91 -12.31
CA GLU A 171 -8.78 -2.79 -13.72
C GLU A 171 -9.68 -1.58 -13.95
N GLU A 172 -10.70 -1.41 -13.13
CA GLU A 172 -11.65 -0.30 -13.24
C GLU A 172 -10.98 1.06 -13.03
N ILE A 173 -10.13 1.20 -12.00
CA ILE A 173 -9.38 2.46 -11.76
C ILE A 173 -8.45 2.75 -12.94
N HIS A 174 -7.77 1.74 -13.47
CA HIS A 174 -6.89 1.92 -14.62
C HIS A 174 -7.66 2.38 -15.86
N ALA A 175 -8.82 1.77 -16.16
CA ALA A 175 -9.69 2.16 -17.27
C ALA A 175 -10.23 3.58 -17.09
N PHE A 176 -10.70 3.93 -15.90
CA PHE A 176 -11.17 5.27 -15.55
C PHE A 176 -10.08 6.33 -15.77
N MET A 177 -8.87 6.09 -15.26
CA MET A 177 -7.75 7.02 -15.40
C MET A 177 -7.34 7.20 -16.87
N LYS A 178 -7.40 6.13 -17.67
CA LYS A 178 -7.12 6.19 -19.12
C LYS A 178 -8.16 7.06 -19.83
N GLU A 179 -9.45 6.84 -19.58
CA GLU A 179 -10.53 7.64 -20.13
C GLU A 179 -10.41 9.14 -19.77
N GLN A 180 -10.12 9.44 -18.50
CA GLN A 180 -9.92 10.82 -18.04
C GLN A 180 -8.72 11.49 -18.74
N LYS A 181 -7.67 10.75 -19.02
CA LYS A 181 -6.51 11.27 -19.75
C LYS A 181 -6.88 11.58 -21.20
N GLU A 182 -7.56 10.67 -21.87
CA GLU A 182 -8.01 10.84 -23.26
C GLU A 182 -8.94 12.06 -23.42
N LYS A 183 -9.89 12.25 -22.50
CA LYS A 183 -10.77 13.43 -22.45
C LYS A 183 -9.99 14.73 -22.35
N ARG A 184 -9.03 14.81 -21.41
CA ARG A 184 -8.20 16.01 -21.24
C ARG A 184 -7.30 16.31 -22.44
N GLU A 185 -6.85 15.30 -23.14
CA GLU A 185 -6.06 15.46 -24.37
C GLU A 185 -6.94 16.00 -25.51
N GLN A 186 -8.17 15.51 -25.65
CA GLN A 186 -9.13 16.00 -26.64
C GLN A 186 -9.52 17.48 -26.38
N GLU A 187 -9.87 17.82 -25.15
CA GLU A 187 -10.21 19.21 -24.76
C GLU A 187 -9.10 20.20 -25.11
N LYS A 188 -7.84 19.81 -24.93
CA LYS A 188 -6.69 20.67 -25.30
C LYS A 188 -6.54 20.89 -26.78
N ILE A 189 -6.94 19.92 -27.60
CA ILE A 189 -6.91 20.03 -29.07
C ILE A 189 -8.02 20.99 -29.52
N ASP A 190 -9.23 20.83 -28.96
CA ASP A 190 -10.39 21.64 -29.34
C ASP A 190 -10.24 23.12 -28.91
N ASP A 191 -9.50 23.41 -27.80
CA ASP A 191 -9.21 24.78 -27.35
C ASP A 191 -8.11 25.49 -28.18
N THR A 192 -7.45 24.79 -29.10
CA THR A 192 -6.31 25.33 -29.88
C THR A 192 -6.70 25.70 -31.31
N ASP A 193 -7.93 25.38 -31.75
CA ASP A 193 -8.53 25.72 -33.06
C ASP A 193 -9.46 26.92 -32.91
#